data_42155e3083e5f6e9568c10aa91a93d03
#
_entry.id   42155e3083e5f6e9568c10aa91a93d03
#
_cell.length_a   1.000
_cell.length_b   1.000
_cell.length_c   1.000
_cell.angle_alpha   90.00
_cell.angle_beta   90.00
_cell.angle_gamma   90.00
#
_symmetry.space_group_name_H-M   'P 1'
#
loop_
_entity.id
_entity.type
_entity.pdbx_description
1 polymer ?
#
loop_
_entity_poly.entity_id
_entity_poly.type
_entity_poly.pdbx_seq_one_letter_code
_entity_poly.pdbx_strand_id
1 'polypeptide(L)'
;MTVISADQGVARIVSWDRQDRRNAWDLETMTQVADAIESAADEATLRCVVLRGAGEHFSAGDDLQAAIKADATSWTATIEAFQRMTRVVLASPLPAIAVVDGVCVGGALEFAASCDMRVCSDRIRLLTPEVGIGLVASNAGTLLLPEVLGESAARELLLTGEERDAAWARAHGFATEMVPAAELDARIEHWAGVLARRSRDAVAATKSMLNERFGSLLAEAMDRETHHCVRLFGEPDAQAALGEFAERRRG
;
A
#
# COMPACT_ATOMS: atom_id res chain seq x y z
N MET A 1 -14.87 12.75 -6.79
CA MET A 1 -14.62 11.29 -6.90
C MET A 1 -13.13 11.12 -6.80
N THR A 2 -12.67 10.51 -5.72
CA THR A 2 -11.24 10.37 -5.41
C THR A 2 -10.61 9.11 -6.00
N VAL A 3 -11.42 8.10 -6.35
CA VAL A 3 -10.95 6.86 -6.98
C VAL A 3 -11.58 6.70 -8.35
N ILE A 4 -10.75 6.42 -9.34
CA ILE A 4 -11.14 6.09 -10.71
C ILE A 4 -10.79 4.63 -10.94
N SER A 5 -11.79 3.83 -11.36
CA SER A 5 -11.62 2.43 -11.73
C SER A 5 -12.08 2.25 -13.18
N ALA A 6 -11.16 1.83 -14.04
CA ALA A 6 -11.44 1.67 -15.47
C ALA A 6 -10.69 0.48 -16.07
N ASP A 7 -11.34 -0.22 -16.99
CA ASP A 7 -10.71 -1.33 -17.69
C ASP A 7 -9.95 -0.83 -18.92
N GLN A 8 -8.69 -1.23 -19.01
CA GLN A 8 -7.83 -0.98 -20.16
C GLN A 8 -7.31 -2.33 -20.70
N GLY A 9 -7.94 -2.81 -21.77
CA GLY A 9 -7.66 -4.14 -22.30
C GLY A 9 -7.98 -5.22 -21.26
N VAL A 10 -6.96 -5.93 -20.78
CA VAL A 10 -7.08 -7.01 -19.79
C VAL A 10 -6.75 -6.58 -18.36
N ALA A 11 -6.51 -5.30 -18.14
CA ALA A 11 -6.15 -4.75 -16.82
C ALA A 11 -7.26 -3.84 -16.29
N ARG A 12 -7.64 -3.98 -15.01
CA ARG A 12 -8.36 -2.97 -14.25
C ARG A 12 -7.35 -1.99 -13.70
N ILE A 13 -7.43 -0.73 -14.13
CA ILE A 13 -6.62 0.36 -13.56
C ILE A 13 -7.44 1.01 -12.45
N VAL A 14 -6.94 0.94 -11.23
CA VAL A 14 -7.49 1.62 -10.07
C VAL A 14 -6.53 2.74 -9.68
N SER A 15 -6.98 3.97 -9.81
CA SER A 15 -6.18 5.14 -9.46
C SER A 15 -6.91 6.02 -8.46
N TRP A 16 -6.18 6.60 -7.53
CA TRP A 16 -6.68 7.58 -6.56
C TRP A 16 -6.05 8.93 -6.82
N ASP A 17 -6.89 9.98 -6.75
CA ASP A 17 -6.50 11.36 -7.09
C ASP A 17 -6.82 12.31 -5.93
N ARG A 18 -5.77 12.53 -5.12
CA ARG A 18 -5.71 13.55 -4.07
C ARG A 18 -4.31 14.18 -4.09
N GLN A 19 -3.89 14.63 -5.27
CA GLN A 19 -2.54 15.13 -5.53
C GLN A 19 -2.15 16.31 -4.63
N ASP A 20 -3.12 17.15 -4.25
CA ASP A 20 -2.95 18.26 -3.28
C ASP A 20 -2.47 17.77 -1.90
N ARG A 21 -2.64 16.47 -1.59
CA ARG A 21 -2.21 15.79 -0.38
C ARG A 21 -1.22 14.66 -0.63
N ARG A 22 -0.54 14.67 -1.79
CA ARG A 22 0.34 13.59 -2.23
C ARG A 22 -0.35 12.22 -2.18
N ASN A 23 -1.62 12.20 -2.57
CA ASN A 23 -2.45 11.00 -2.59
C ASN A 23 -2.62 10.32 -1.21
N ALA A 24 -2.61 11.08 -0.11
CA ALA A 24 -2.95 10.53 1.20
C ALA A 24 -4.36 9.94 1.20
N TRP A 25 -4.56 8.85 1.93
CA TRP A 25 -5.81 8.09 1.94
C TRP A 25 -6.67 8.43 3.16
N ASP A 26 -7.95 8.67 2.90
CA ASP A 26 -9.00 8.69 3.90
C ASP A 26 -9.86 7.40 3.79
N LEU A 27 -10.76 7.23 4.75
CA LEU A 27 -11.62 6.04 4.83
C LEU A 27 -12.41 5.79 3.54
N GLU A 28 -12.90 6.88 2.89
CA GLU A 28 -13.66 6.78 1.64
C GLU A 28 -12.77 6.26 0.50
N THR A 29 -11.58 6.82 0.34
CA THR A 29 -10.62 6.39 -0.68
C THR A 29 -10.25 4.92 -0.51
N MET A 30 -9.93 4.49 0.72
CA MET A 30 -9.58 3.10 1.01
C MET A 30 -10.71 2.12 0.71
N THR A 31 -11.94 2.49 1.08
CA THR A 31 -13.13 1.69 0.78
C THR A 31 -13.33 1.53 -0.71
N GLN A 32 -13.27 2.64 -1.48
CA GLN A 32 -13.45 2.61 -2.94
C GLN A 32 -12.35 1.79 -3.65
N VAL A 33 -11.10 1.86 -3.18
CA VAL A 33 -10.00 1.04 -3.72
C VAL A 33 -10.25 -0.45 -3.47
N ALA A 34 -10.64 -0.83 -2.25
CA ALA A 34 -10.96 -2.22 -1.93
C ALA A 34 -12.13 -2.76 -2.78
N ASP A 35 -13.23 -1.99 -2.90
CA ASP A 35 -14.39 -2.35 -3.72
C ASP A 35 -14.01 -2.53 -5.20
N ALA A 36 -13.15 -1.66 -5.73
CA ALA A 36 -12.68 -1.75 -7.11
C ALA A 36 -11.84 -3.01 -7.37
N ILE A 37 -11.02 -3.43 -6.40
CA ILE A 37 -10.23 -4.67 -6.48
C ILE A 37 -11.15 -5.90 -6.41
N GLU A 38 -12.11 -5.92 -5.49
CA GLU A 38 -13.08 -7.01 -5.35
C GLU A 38 -13.91 -7.17 -6.62
N SER A 39 -14.46 -6.07 -7.15
CA SER A 39 -15.27 -6.11 -8.38
C SER A 39 -14.50 -6.57 -9.61
N ALA A 40 -13.19 -6.35 -9.66
CA ALA A 40 -12.35 -6.83 -10.77
C ALA A 40 -12.27 -8.37 -10.83
N ALA A 41 -12.38 -9.05 -9.69
CA ALA A 41 -12.30 -10.51 -9.62
C ALA A 41 -13.43 -11.21 -10.40
N ASP A 42 -14.60 -10.57 -10.48
CA ASP A 42 -15.80 -11.10 -11.17
C ASP A 42 -15.73 -10.92 -12.68
N GLU A 43 -14.83 -10.07 -13.18
CA GLU A 43 -14.70 -9.79 -14.60
C GLU A 43 -13.85 -10.84 -15.33
N ALA A 44 -14.50 -11.71 -16.13
CA ALA A 44 -13.84 -12.83 -16.80
C ALA A 44 -12.75 -12.42 -17.80
N THR A 45 -12.81 -11.22 -18.33
CA THR A 45 -11.84 -10.67 -19.31
C THR A 45 -10.56 -10.17 -18.67
N LEU A 46 -10.58 -9.80 -17.40
CA LEU A 46 -9.44 -9.24 -16.70
C LEU A 46 -8.39 -10.29 -16.36
N ARG A 47 -7.15 -9.86 -16.35
CA ARG A 47 -5.96 -10.67 -16.04
C ARG A 47 -5.10 -10.08 -14.93
N CYS A 48 -5.28 -8.81 -14.61
CA CYS A 48 -4.59 -8.15 -13.50
C CYS A 48 -5.35 -6.90 -13.03
N VAL A 49 -4.99 -6.45 -11.84
CA VAL A 49 -5.36 -5.14 -11.30
C VAL A 49 -4.08 -4.30 -11.19
N VAL A 50 -4.14 -3.07 -11.65
CA VAL A 50 -3.05 -2.09 -11.57
C VAL A 50 -3.46 -1.01 -10.58
N LEU A 51 -2.62 -0.74 -9.61
CA LEU A 51 -2.87 0.12 -8.46
C LEU A 51 -1.89 1.29 -8.48
N ARG A 52 -2.39 2.53 -8.59
CA ARG A 52 -1.53 3.70 -8.72
C ARG A 52 -2.13 4.99 -8.14
N GLY A 53 -1.28 5.88 -7.69
CA GLY A 53 -1.67 7.27 -7.46
C GLY A 53 -1.73 8.05 -8.77
N ALA A 54 -2.61 9.04 -8.85
CA ALA A 54 -2.59 10.02 -9.93
C ALA A 54 -1.39 10.98 -9.75
N GLY A 55 -0.83 11.46 -10.87
CA GLY A 55 0.32 12.37 -10.86
C GLY A 55 1.61 11.70 -10.43
N GLU A 56 2.37 12.36 -9.56
CA GLU A 56 3.77 12.03 -9.30
C GLU A 56 4.03 11.22 -8.01
N HIS A 57 2.98 10.78 -7.30
CA HIS A 57 3.13 10.10 -6.02
C HIS A 57 2.22 8.89 -5.93
N PHE A 58 2.73 7.80 -5.37
CA PHE A 58 1.88 6.66 -5.04
C PHE A 58 0.90 7.05 -3.93
N SER A 59 1.39 7.27 -2.72
CA SER A 59 0.59 7.78 -1.62
C SER A 59 1.48 8.19 -0.43
N ALA A 60 1.09 9.26 0.26
CA ALA A 60 1.67 9.67 1.53
C ALA A 60 1.13 8.88 2.75
N GLY A 61 0.38 7.79 2.52
CA GLY A 61 -0.22 6.99 3.59
C GLY A 61 -1.50 7.59 4.14
N ASP A 62 -1.70 7.49 5.44
CA ASP A 62 -2.86 8.02 6.14
C ASP A 62 -3.03 9.54 5.97
N ASP A 63 -4.28 9.99 5.80
CA ASP A 63 -4.59 11.40 5.90
C ASP A 63 -4.51 11.86 7.37
N LEU A 64 -3.33 12.34 7.78
CA LEU A 64 -3.09 12.81 9.14
C LEU A 64 -4.03 13.96 9.56
N GLN A 65 -4.65 14.69 8.62
CA GLN A 65 -5.68 15.66 8.95
C GLN A 65 -6.98 15.00 9.46
N ALA A 66 -7.26 13.81 8.98
CA ALA A 66 -8.35 12.99 9.51
C ALA A 66 -7.94 12.40 10.87
N ALA A 67 -6.71 11.90 11.01
CA ALA A 67 -6.18 11.34 12.25
C ALA A 67 -6.21 12.31 13.43
N ILE A 68 -5.87 13.61 13.21
CA ILE A 68 -5.92 14.66 14.25
C ILE A 68 -7.33 14.83 14.85
N LYS A 69 -8.37 14.52 14.08
CA LYS A 69 -9.77 14.67 14.50
C LYS A 69 -10.38 13.35 14.97
N ALA A 70 -9.63 12.25 14.84
CA ALA A 70 -10.10 10.93 15.17
C ALA A 70 -10.13 10.72 16.70
N ASP A 71 -11.12 9.99 17.15
CA ASP A 71 -11.10 9.28 18.41
C ASP A 71 -10.63 7.83 18.21
N ALA A 72 -10.51 7.07 19.28
CA ALA A 72 -10.06 5.68 19.21
C ALA A 72 -10.94 4.81 18.28
N THR A 73 -12.25 5.09 18.20
CA THR A 73 -13.20 4.33 17.37
C THR A 73 -12.97 4.61 15.89
N SER A 74 -12.91 5.88 15.51
CA SER A 74 -12.67 6.29 14.12
C SER A 74 -11.25 5.95 13.66
N TRP A 75 -10.26 5.98 14.56
CA TRP A 75 -8.91 5.51 14.27
C TRP A 75 -8.88 4.00 13.99
N THR A 76 -9.57 3.20 14.80
CA THR A 76 -9.72 1.76 14.55
C THR A 76 -10.36 1.49 13.19
N ALA A 77 -11.43 2.21 12.84
CA ALA A 77 -12.07 2.06 11.53
C ALA A 77 -11.12 2.39 10.36
N THR A 78 -10.23 3.36 10.53
CA THR A 78 -9.18 3.68 9.54
C THR A 78 -8.22 2.50 9.37
N ILE A 79 -7.73 1.91 10.47
CA ILE A 79 -6.85 0.74 10.44
C ILE A 79 -7.55 -0.45 9.76
N GLU A 80 -8.80 -0.73 10.10
CA GLU A 80 -9.58 -1.81 9.50
C GLU A 80 -9.78 -1.63 7.99
N ALA A 81 -9.95 -0.39 7.52
CA ALA A 81 -10.05 -0.09 6.09
C ALA A 81 -8.73 -0.34 5.35
N PHE A 82 -7.58 0.04 5.92
CA PHE A 82 -6.27 -0.33 5.38
C PHE A 82 -6.09 -1.84 5.29
N GLN A 83 -6.39 -2.53 6.37
CA GLN A 83 -6.28 -3.99 6.42
C GLN A 83 -7.24 -4.68 5.44
N ARG A 84 -8.43 -4.09 5.20
CA ARG A 84 -9.33 -4.59 4.15
C ARG A 84 -8.67 -4.51 2.77
N MET A 85 -8.04 -3.37 2.42
CA MET A 85 -7.33 -3.24 1.14
C MET A 85 -6.28 -4.33 0.96
N THR A 86 -5.47 -4.60 1.98
CA THR A 86 -4.46 -5.66 1.95
C THR A 86 -5.10 -7.05 1.82
N ARG A 87 -6.16 -7.34 2.59
CA ARG A 87 -6.86 -8.63 2.50
C ARG A 87 -7.44 -8.87 1.11
N VAL A 88 -8.07 -7.87 0.49
CA VAL A 88 -8.65 -8.06 -0.85
C VAL A 88 -7.61 -8.24 -1.93
N VAL A 89 -6.44 -7.58 -1.82
CA VAL A 89 -5.31 -7.81 -2.73
C VAL A 89 -4.80 -9.24 -2.62
N LEU A 90 -4.56 -9.72 -1.41
CA LEU A 90 -4.02 -11.06 -1.18
C LEU A 90 -5.02 -12.16 -1.56
N ALA A 91 -6.33 -11.94 -1.34
CA ALA A 91 -7.39 -12.89 -1.67
C ALA A 91 -7.80 -12.87 -3.15
N SER A 92 -7.53 -11.79 -3.87
CA SER A 92 -7.91 -11.64 -5.28
C SER A 92 -7.28 -12.73 -6.15
N PRO A 93 -8.05 -13.38 -7.06
CA PRO A 93 -7.49 -14.32 -8.03
C PRO A 93 -6.65 -13.63 -9.11
N LEU A 94 -6.76 -12.30 -9.24
CA LEU A 94 -6.00 -11.51 -10.21
C LEU A 94 -4.69 -11.02 -9.57
N PRO A 95 -3.54 -11.09 -10.28
CA PRO A 95 -2.33 -10.43 -9.86
C PRO A 95 -2.54 -8.92 -9.69
N ALA A 96 -2.04 -8.38 -8.58
CA ALA A 96 -2.03 -6.96 -8.29
C ALA A 96 -0.64 -6.37 -8.59
N ILE A 97 -0.60 -5.31 -9.40
CA ILE A 97 0.61 -4.60 -9.79
C ILE A 97 0.56 -3.20 -9.17
N ALA A 98 1.36 -2.94 -8.15
CA ALA A 98 1.55 -1.59 -7.65
C ALA A 98 2.49 -0.81 -8.57
N VAL A 99 2.05 0.36 -9.04
CA VAL A 99 2.88 1.30 -9.81
C VAL A 99 3.31 2.41 -8.87
N VAL A 100 4.52 2.26 -8.34
CA VAL A 100 5.03 3.14 -7.28
C VAL A 100 5.88 4.25 -7.88
N ASP A 101 5.37 5.47 -7.81
CA ASP A 101 6.08 6.67 -8.22
C ASP A 101 6.21 7.65 -7.05
N GLY A 102 7.28 8.43 -6.98
CA GLY A 102 7.51 9.42 -5.93
C GLY A 102 7.36 8.87 -4.51
N VAL A 103 6.57 9.49 -3.65
CA VAL A 103 6.44 9.05 -2.25
C VAL A 103 5.53 7.83 -2.11
N CYS A 104 5.96 6.89 -1.25
CA CYS A 104 5.20 5.74 -0.80
C CYS A 104 5.48 5.54 0.69
N VAL A 105 4.53 5.95 1.55
CA VAL A 105 4.77 6.20 2.97
C VAL A 105 3.77 5.46 3.85
N GLY A 106 4.27 4.89 4.96
CA GLY A 106 3.44 4.29 6.00
C GLY A 106 2.56 3.17 5.49
N GLY A 107 1.27 3.20 5.83
CA GLY A 107 0.30 2.21 5.37
C GLY A 107 0.27 2.01 3.86
N ALA A 108 0.64 3.04 3.06
CA ALA A 108 0.76 2.89 1.61
C ALA A 108 1.94 2.01 1.20
N LEU A 109 3.05 2.06 1.92
CA LEU A 109 4.19 1.18 1.70
C LEU A 109 3.85 -0.27 2.11
N GLU A 110 3.15 -0.44 3.22
CA GLU A 110 2.64 -1.74 3.66
C GLU A 110 1.67 -2.34 2.63
N PHE A 111 0.76 -1.52 2.09
CA PHE A 111 -0.15 -1.93 1.02
C PHE A 111 0.58 -2.29 -0.28
N ALA A 112 1.57 -1.49 -0.70
CA ALA A 112 2.38 -1.81 -1.86
C ALA A 112 3.16 -3.13 -1.67
N ALA A 113 3.60 -3.45 -0.44
CA ALA A 113 4.23 -4.71 -0.10
C ALA A 113 3.30 -5.92 -0.23
N SER A 114 1.98 -5.74 -0.07
CA SER A 114 0.98 -6.80 -0.26
C SER A 114 0.71 -7.14 -1.72
N CYS A 115 1.09 -6.27 -2.66
CA CYS A 115 0.90 -6.51 -4.08
C CYS A 115 1.86 -7.58 -4.62
N ASP A 116 1.44 -8.30 -5.68
CA ASP A 116 2.26 -9.36 -6.27
C ASP A 116 3.50 -8.81 -6.97
N MET A 117 3.36 -7.65 -7.62
CA MET A 117 4.46 -6.98 -8.31
C MET A 117 4.47 -5.48 -7.99
N ARG A 118 5.65 -4.89 -8.00
CA ARG A 118 5.89 -3.45 -7.81
C ARG A 118 6.74 -2.93 -8.94
N VAL A 119 6.12 -2.19 -9.86
CA VAL A 119 6.82 -1.45 -10.92
C VAL A 119 7.07 -0.05 -10.37
N CYS A 120 8.34 0.26 -10.15
CA CYS A 120 8.75 1.46 -9.44
C CYS A 120 9.46 2.45 -10.36
N SER A 121 9.27 3.75 -10.12
CA SER A 121 10.11 4.77 -10.77
C SER A 121 11.47 4.90 -10.07
N ASP A 122 12.42 5.49 -10.76
CA ASP A 122 13.76 5.82 -10.25
C ASP A 122 13.78 6.99 -9.25
N ARG A 123 12.62 7.60 -8.98
CA ARG A 123 12.44 8.71 -8.03
C ARG A 123 11.62 8.35 -6.79
N ILE A 124 11.41 7.05 -6.52
CA ILE A 124 10.66 6.63 -5.34
C ILE A 124 11.36 7.01 -4.05
N ARG A 125 10.55 7.30 -3.05
CA ARG A 125 10.96 7.57 -1.68
C ARG A 125 10.07 6.75 -0.75
N LEU A 126 10.68 5.80 -0.05
CA LEU A 126 10.01 4.87 0.86
C LEU A 126 10.23 5.30 2.30
N LEU A 127 9.18 5.26 3.11
CA LEU A 127 9.24 5.68 4.51
C LEU A 127 8.19 4.93 5.35
N THR A 128 8.57 4.49 6.54
CA THR A 128 7.65 4.02 7.59
C THR A 128 7.79 4.94 8.82
N PRO A 129 7.16 6.13 8.81
CA PRO A 129 7.40 7.17 9.82
C PRO A 129 6.74 6.91 11.16
N GLU A 130 5.99 5.82 11.31
CA GLU A 130 5.09 5.53 12.42
C GLU A 130 5.82 5.65 13.77
N VAL A 131 7.01 5.04 13.91
CA VAL A 131 7.78 5.10 15.17
C VAL A 131 8.25 6.51 15.50
N GLY A 132 8.50 7.36 14.49
CA GLY A 132 8.87 8.76 14.66
C GLY A 132 7.72 9.66 15.12
N ILE A 133 6.47 9.19 15.01
CA ILE A 133 5.28 9.89 15.49
C ILE A 133 4.58 9.12 16.62
N GLY A 134 5.29 8.22 17.30
CA GLY A 134 4.78 7.46 18.44
C GLY A 134 3.76 6.37 18.10
N LEU A 135 3.68 5.94 16.83
CA LEU A 135 2.81 4.88 16.36
C LEU A 135 3.61 3.65 15.88
N VAL A 136 2.92 2.65 15.37
CA VAL A 136 3.49 1.45 14.76
C VAL A 136 2.78 1.14 13.45
N ALA A 137 3.36 0.25 12.63
CA ALA A 137 2.71 -0.34 11.47
C ALA A 137 1.33 -0.88 11.82
N SER A 138 0.37 -0.81 10.90
CA SER A 138 -1.03 -1.15 11.19
C SER A 138 -1.71 -1.99 10.10
N ASN A 139 -1.00 -2.29 9.01
CA ASN A 139 -1.56 -2.98 7.85
C ASN A 139 -0.75 -4.23 7.47
N ALA A 140 -0.42 -5.06 8.46
CA ALA A 140 0.46 -6.22 8.37
C ALA A 140 1.90 -5.89 7.93
N GLY A 141 2.36 -4.66 8.13
CA GLY A 141 3.71 -4.22 7.76
C GLY A 141 4.80 -5.03 8.45
N THR A 142 4.59 -5.43 9.71
CA THR A 142 5.55 -6.26 10.47
C THR A 142 5.68 -7.69 9.94
N LEU A 143 4.70 -8.16 9.16
CA LEU A 143 4.74 -9.47 8.49
C LEU A 143 5.21 -9.34 7.02
N LEU A 144 4.63 -8.39 6.26
CA LEU A 144 4.81 -8.32 4.81
C LEU A 144 6.14 -7.66 4.40
N LEU A 145 6.61 -6.64 5.12
CA LEU A 145 7.86 -5.97 4.76
C LEU A 145 9.09 -6.88 4.90
N PRO A 146 9.23 -7.72 5.96
CA PRO A 146 10.30 -8.72 6.02
C PRO A 146 10.29 -9.71 4.85
N GLU A 147 9.11 -10.11 4.36
CA GLU A 147 8.96 -11.01 3.22
C GLU A 147 9.43 -10.39 1.89
N VAL A 148 9.25 -9.09 1.74
CA VAL A 148 9.61 -8.35 0.52
C VAL A 148 11.06 -7.87 0.54
N LEU A 149 11.52 -7.34 1.68
CA LEU A 149 12.81 -6.65 1.83
C LEU A 149 13.91 -7.54 2.44
N GLY A 150 13.50 -8.66 3.05
CA GLY A 150 14.34 -9.41 3.97
C GLY A 150 14.35 -8.80 5.38
N GLU A 151 14.59 -9.65 6.38
CA GLU A 151 14.47 -9.33 7.81
C GLU A 151 15.29 -8.11 8.23
N SER A 152 16.55 -8.01 7.79
CA SER A 152 17.47 -6.94 8.21
C SER A 152 17.02 -5.57 7.72
N ALA A 153 16.67 -5.46 6.43
CA ALA A 153 16.24 -4.21 5.82
C ALA A 153 14.86 -3.76 6.33
N ALA A 154 13.95 -4.70 6.55
CA ALA A 154 12.64 -4.41 7.13
C ALA A 154 12.77 -3.90 8.57
N ARG A 155 13.63 -4.50 9.39
CA ARG A 155 13.90 -4.02 10.76
C ARG A 155 14.51 -2.62 10.76
N GLU A 156 15.49 -2.38 9.91
CA GLU A 156 16.07 -1.04 9.75
C GLU A 156 14.98 -0.02 9.44
N LEU A 157 14.15 -0.28 8.41
CA LEU A 157 13.10 0.63 7.98
C LEU A 157 12.04 0.87 9.08
N LEU A 158 11.48 -0.21 9.64
CA LEU A 158 10.40 -0.13 10.63
C LEU A 158 10.82 0.43 11.98
N LEU A 159 12.06 0.20 12.42
CA LEU A 159 12.54 0.63 13.74
C LEU A 159 13.14 2.04 13.73
N THR A 160 13.59 2.52 12.57
CA THR A 160 14.22 3.85 12.47
C THR A 160 13.28 4.89 11.87
N GLY A 161 12.36 4.48 11.00
CA GLY A 161 11.51 5.41 10.24
C GLY A 161 12.28 6.27 9.25
N GLU A 162 13.52 5.88 8.90
CA GLU A 162 14.36 6.66 7.99
C GLU A 162 13.92 6.49 6.52
N GLU A 163 14.00 7.57 5.78
CA GLU A 163 13.68 7.55 4.35
C GLU A 163 14.69 6.73 3.55
N ARG A 164 14.19 5.97 2.57
CA ARG A 164 14.96 5.14 1.64
C ARG A 164 14.64 5.52 0.20
N ASP A 165 15.67 5.55 -0.61
CA ASP A 165 15.60 5.93 -2.02
C ASP A 165 15.43 4.72 -2.98
N ALA A 166 15.36 5.01 -4.26
CA ALA A 166 15.24 4.02 -5.31
C ALA A 166 16.40 3.01 -5.33
N ALA A 167 17.64 3.46 -5.06
CA ALA A 167 18.81 2.58 -5.04
C ALA A 167 18.70 1.56 -3.91
N TRP A 168 18.32 2.01 -2.72
CA TRP A 168 18.08 1.13 -1.58
C TRP A 168 16.93 0.15 -1.84
N ALA A 169 15.80 0.65 -2.37
CA ALA A 169 14.63 -0.17 -2.69
C ALA A 169 14.96 -1.30 -3.69
N ARG A 170 15.77 -0.98 -4.70
CA ARG A 170 16.27 -1.97 -5.68
C ARG A 170 17.18 -3.00 -5.04
N ALA A 171 18.12 -2.56 -4.21
CA ALA A 171 19.10 -3.43 -3.55
C ALA A 171 18.44 -4.46 -2.61
N HIS A 172 17.28 -4.11 -2.02
CA HIS A 172 16.56 -4.94 -1.06
C HIS A 172 15.32 -5.63 -1.63
N GLY A 173 15.14 -5.64 -2.96
CA GLY A 173 14.09 -6.42 -3.62
C GLY A 173 12.66 -5.83 -3.50
N PHE A 174 12.50 -4.59 -3.05
CA PHE A 174 11.19 -3.96 -3.03
C PHE A 174 10.58 -3.86 -4.44
N ALA A 175 11.37 -3.38 -5.41
CA ALA A 175 10.93 -3.26 -6.79
C ALA A 175 11.09 -4.59 -7.55
N THR A 176 10.00 -5.08 -8.13
CA THR A 176 10.04 -6.13 -9.16
C THR A 176 10.78 -5.61 -10.39
N GLU A 177 10.52 -4.36 -10.73
CA GLU A 177 11.18 -3.65 -11.82
C GLU A 177 11.30 -2.16 -11.46
N MET A 178 12.40 -1.54 -11.88
CA MET A 178 12.65 -0.12 -11.69
C MET A 178 13.03 0.53 -13.01
N VAL A 179 12.28 1.60 -13.36
CA VAL A 179 12.41 2.30 -14.65
C VAL A 179 12.33 3.82 -14.45
N PRO A 180 12.75 4.62 -15.41
CA PRO A 180 12.43 6.05 -15.42
C PRO A 180 10.92 6.29 -15.33
N ALA A 181 10.48 7.32 -14.59
CA ALA A 181 9.05 7.59 -14.38
C ALA A 181 8.24 7.68 -15.69
N ALA A 182 8.85 8.19 -16.77
CA ALA A 182 8.21 8.30 -18.09
C ALA A 182 7.94 6.93 -18.76
N GLU A 183 8.54 5.86 -18.27
CA GLU A 183 8.38 4.50 -18.83
C GLU A 183 7.35 3.66 -18.07
N LEU A 184 6.80 4.13 -16.94
CA LEU A 184 5.88 3.37 -16.11
C LEU A 184 4.69 2.83 -16.89
N ASP A 185 4.04 3.66 -17.72
CA ASP A 185 2.86 3.23 -18.49
C ASP A 185 3.20 2.12 -19.50
N ALA A 186 4.33 2.24 -20.18
CA ALA A 186 4.80 1.19 -21.10
C ALA A 186 5.10 -0.14 -20.36
N ARG A 187 5.56 -0.07 -19.11
CA ARG A 187 5.80 -1.28 -18.29
C ARG A 187 4.51 -1.91 -17.80
N ILE A 188 3.50 -1.11 -17.48
CA ILE A 188 2.15 -1.61 -17.16
C ILE A 188 1.59 -2.38 -18.35
N GLU A 189 1.63 -1.79 -19.56
CA GLU A 189 1.17 -2.45 -20.79
C GLU A 189 1.92 -3.76 -21.05
N HIS A 190 3.24 -3.76 -20.85
CA HIS A 190 4.06 -4.96 -20.98
C HIS A 190 3.60 -6.08 -20.05
N TRP A 191 3.45 -5.81 -18.74
CA TRP A 191 3.07 -6.82 -17.77
C TRP A 191 1.63 -7.31 -17.96
N ALA A 192 0.70 -6.41 -18.29
CA ALA A 192 -0.66 -6.79 -18.68
C ALA A 192 -0.64 -7.71 -19.92
N GLY A 193 0.18 -7.40 -20.93
CA GLY A 193 0.37 -8.24 -22.10
C GLY A 193 1.02 -9.59 -21.80
N VAL A 194 1.93 -9.67 -20.84
CA VAL A 194 2.49 -10.94 -20.35
C VAL A 194 1.39 -11.78 -19.73
N LEU A 195 0.60 -11.23 -18.81
CA LEU A 195 -0.48 -11.92 -18.09
C LEU A 195 -1.63 -12.32 -19.02
N ALA A 196 -1.92 -11.53 -20.06
CA ALA A 196 -2.92 -11.85 -21.08
C ALA A 196 -2.67 -13.19 -21.79
N ARG A 197 -1.41 -13.59 -21.90
CA ARG A 197 -0.99 -14.85 -22.55
C ARG A 197 -0.87 -16.02 -21.57
N ARG A 198 -1.31 -15.88 -20.35
CA ARG A 198 -1.26 -16.93 -19.31
C ARG A 198 -2.68 -17.45 -19.03
N SER A 199 -2.77 -18.70 -18.59
CA SER A 199 -4.03 -19.24 -18.07
C SER A 199 -4.42 -18.49 -16.80
N ARG A 200 -5.62 -17.87 -16.80
CA ARG A 200 -6.15 -17.14 -15.64
C ARG A 200 -6.20 -18.03 -14.40
N ASP A 201 -6.71 -19.26 -14.58
CA ASP A 201 -6.87 -20.20 -13.47
C ASP A 201 -5.53 -20.70 -12.92
N ALA A 202 -4.54 -20.92 -13.80
CA ALA A 202 -3.20 -21.32 -13.34
C ALA A 202 -2.50 -20.18 -12.57
N VAL A 203 -2.67 -18.92 -13.01
CA VAL A 203 -2.14 -17.74 -12.32
C VAL A 203 -2.83 -17.57 -10.97
N ALA A 204 -4.17 -17.67 -10.92
CA ALA A 204 -4.94 -17.57 -9.68
C ALA A 204 -4.55 -18.67 -8.68
N ALA A 205 -4.43 -19.92 -9.12
CA ALA A 205 -3.98 -21.03 -8.26
C ALA A 205 -2.56 -20.83 -7.74
N THR A 206 -1.64 -20.35 -8.59
CA THR A 206 -0.27 -20.06 -8.18
C THR A 206 -0.22 -18.95 -7.13
N LYS A 207 -0.96 -17.86 -7.32
CA LYS A 207 -1.06 -16.77 -6.34
C LYS A 207 -1.65 -17.27 -5.02
N SER A 208 -2.73 -18.06 -5.05
CA SER A 208 -3.32 -18.66 -3.85
C SER A 208 -2.29 -19.46 -3.07
N MET A 209 -1.56 -20.38 -3.73
CA MET A 209 -0.52 -21.19 -3.08
C MET A 209 0.62 -20.35 -2.49
N LEU A 210 1.02 -19.26 -3.17
CA LEU A 210 2.04 -18.35 -2.65
C LEU A 210 1.56 -17.63 -1.38
N ASN A 211 0.27 -17.29 -1.30
CA ASN A 211 -0.31 -16.58 -0.17
C ASN A 211 -0.74 -17.49 0.99
N GLU A 212 -0.94 -18.80 0.76
CA GLU A 212 -1.24 -19.78 1.80
C GLU A 212 -0.20 -19.81 2.94
N ARG A 213 1.05 -19.46 2.64
CA ARG A 213 2.12 -19.37 3.65
C ARG A 213 1.82 -18.36 4.76
N PHE A 214 0.99 -17.36 4.49
CA PHE A 214 0.59 -16.41 5.51
C PHE A 214 -0.44 -16.99 6.47
N GLY A 215 -1.37 -17.84 5.99
CA GLY A 215 -2.36 -18.54 6.81
C GLY A 215 -2.99 -17.68 7.90
N SER A 216 -2.97 -18.16 9.15
CA SER A 216 -3.43 -17.40 10.32
C SER A 216 -2.49 -16.24 10.70
N LEU A 217 -1.22 -16.27 10.26
CA LEU A 217 -0.22 -15.27 10.64
C LEU A 217 -0.62 -13.86 10.19
N LEU A 218 -1.32 -13.74 9.04
CA LEU A 218 -1.80 -12.44 8.56
C LEU A 218 -2.81 -11.82 9.53
N ALA A 219 -3.82 -12.58 9.95
CA ALA A 219 -4.81 -12.10 10.90
C ALA A 219 -4.16 -11.78 12.25
N GLU A 220 -3.29 -12.67 12.74
CA GLU A 220 -2.57 -12.46 14.00
C GLU A 220 -1.65 -11.23 13.97
N ALA A 221 -0.99 -10.93 12.84
CA ALA A 221 -0.17 -9.74 12.68
C ALA A 221 -1.05 -8.49 12.70
N MET A 222 -2.14 -8.48 11.92
CA MET A 222 -3.10 -7.38 11.87
C MET A 222 -3.71 -7.09 13.25
N ASP A 223 -4.13 -8.12 13.98
CA ASP A 223 -4.71 -7.98 15.31
C ASP A 223 -3.69 -7.38 16.31
N ARG A 224 -2.44 -7.86 16.29
CA ARG A 224 -1.36 -7.31 17.16
C ARG A 224 -1.05 -5.87 16.81
N GLU A 225 -0.90 -5.55 15.52
CA GLU A 225 -0.65 -4.19 15.06
C GLU A 225 -1.79 -3.25 15.44
N THR A 226 -3.05 -3.66 15.21
CA THR A 226 -4.24 -2.88 15.62
C THR A 226 -4.23 -2.60 17.12
N HIS A 227 -4.01 -3.64 17.95
CA HIS A 227 -3.95 -3.49 19.40
C HIS A 227 -2.91 -2.45 19.83
N HIS A 228 -1.68 -2.56 19.30
CA HIS A 228 -0.61 -1.63 19.65
C HIS A 228 -0.84 -0.23 19.09
N CYS A 229 -1.30 -0.12 17.83
CA CYS A 229 -1.52 1.16 17.17
C CYS A 229 -2.62 1.97 17.87
N VAL A 230 -3.76 1.33 18.20
CA VAL A 230 -4.86 1.99 18.92
C VAL A 230 -4.44 2.40 20.34
N ARG A 231 -3.70 1.54 21.06
CA ARG A 231 -3.16 1.88 22.38
C ARG A 231 -2.23 3.09 22.31
N LEU A 232 -1.26 3.05 21.40
CA LEU A 232 -0.27 4.12 21.24
C LEU A 232 -0.88 5.44 20.74
N PHE A 233 -1.93 5.37 19.92
CA PHE A 233 -2.64 6.55 19.46
C PHE A 233 -3.16 7.43 20.61
N GLY A 234 -3.51 6.81 21.76
CA GLY A 234 -3.95 7.53 22.96
C GLY A 234 -2.81 8.07 23.83
N GLU A 235 -1.55 7.72 23.55
CA GLU A 235 -0.40 8.13 24.38
C GLU A 235 0.05 9.57 24.06
N PRO A 236 0.68 10.27 25.05
CA PRO A 236 1.11 11.66 24.90
C PRO A 236 2.03 11.92 23.71
N ASP A 237 2.94 10.99 23.41
CA ASP A 237 3.92 11.16 22.33
C ASP A 237 3.24 11.21 20.96
N ALA A 238 2.28 10.31 20.69
CA ALA A 238 1.51 10.32 19.43
C ALA A 238 0.62 11.56 19.32
N GLN A 239 -0.04 11.95 20.40
CA GLN A 239 -0.88 13.16 20.42
C GLN A 239 -0.05 14.43 20.23
N ALA A 240 1.14 14.52 20.81
CA ALA A 240 2.05 15.64 20.61
C ALA A 240 2.52 15.72 19.13
N ALA A 241 2.93 14.61 18.55
CA ALA A 241 3.40 14.55 17.17
C ALA A 241 2.28 14.94 16.16
N LEU A 242 1.05 14.46 16.39
CA LEU A 242 -0.12 14.85 15.60
C LEU A 242 -0.44 16.36 15.75
N GLY A 243 -0.31 16.89 16.97
CA GLY A 243 -0.47 18.33 17.24
C GLY A 243 0.55 19.19 16.49
N GLU A 244 1.82 18.85 16.53
CA GLU A 244 2.89 19.54 15.79
C GLU A 244 2.64 19.49 14.27
N PHE A 245 2.18 18.37 13.74
CA PHE A 245 1.83 18.26 12.32
C PHE A 245 0.68 19.21 11.95
N ALA A 246 -0.32 19.38 12.82
CA ALA A 246 -1.42 20.30 12.62
C ALA A 246 -0.94 21.77 12.57
N GLU A 247 0.01 22.15 13.44
CA GLU A 247 0.55 23.50 13.53
C GLU A 247 1.40 23.88 12.31
N ARG A 248 2.29 23.00 11.84
CA ARG A 248 3.15 23.23 10.66
C ARG A 248 2.38 23.56 9.38
N ARG A 249 1.09 23.22 9.29
CA ARG A 249 0.25 23.50 8.13
C ARG A 249 -0.58 24.79 8.24
N ARG A 250 -0.59 25.43 9.43
CA ARG A 250 -1.30 26.71 9.64
C ARG A 250 -0.41 27.94 9.42
N GLY A 251 0.90 27.75 9.38
CA GLY A 251 1.90 28.78 9.07
C GLY A 251 2.38 28.68 7.63
#